data_7c784ffff8aee52884acf628fe21dce1
#
_entry.id   7c784ffff8aee52884acf628fe21dce1
#
_cell.length_a   1.000
_cell.length_b   1.000
_cell.length_c   1.000
_cell.angle_alpha   90.00
_cell.angle_beta   90.00
_cell.angle_gamma   90.00
#
_symmetry.space_group_name_H-M   'P 1'
#
loop_
_entity.id
_entity.type
_entity.pdbx_description
1 polymer ?
#
loop_
_entity_poly.entity_id
_entity_poly.type
_entity_poly.pdbx_seq_one_letter_code
_entity_poly.pdbx_strand_id
1 'polypeptide(L)'
;MAKASKATIWHNPRCSKSRETKKLLEDKGVELDVRLYLEDAPDRAALEGAVEALGATPRDLLRAKEDLAKELGLHKPGKSDDEILDAMVKHPVLIERPVVFVGKRARIGRPPEHVLELFE
;
A
#
# COMPACT_ATOMS: atom_id res chain seq x y z
N MET A 1 8.09 -4.38 -26.48
CA MET A 1 8.71 -3.23 -26.19
C MET A 1 8.61 -2.89 -24.71
N ALA A 2 9.43 -2.09 -24.32
CA ALA A 2 9.50 -1.80 -22.90
C ALA A 2 8.22 -1.17 -22.46
N LYS A 3 7.69 -1.67 -21.40
CA LYS A 3 6.57 -1.12 -20.75
C LYS A 3 7.02 -0.33 -19.56
N ALA A 4 6.10 -0.07 -18.66
CA ALA A 4 6.46 0.52 -17.41
C ALA A 4 7.49 -0.39 -16.76
N SER A 5 8.73 0.05 -16.75
CA SER A 5 9.81 -0.70 -16.12
C SER A 5 10.21 -0.09 -14.79
N LYS A 6 9.47 0.91 -14.33
CA LYS A 6 9.68 1.57 -13.04
C LYS A 6 8.42 1.55 -12.23
N ALA A 7 8.57 1.33 -10.93
CA ALA A 7 7.45 1.37 -10.00
C ALA A 7 7.94 1.83 -8.64
N THR A 8 7.03 2.34 -7.83
CA THR A 8 7.30 2.64 -6.43
C THR A 8 6.63 1.57 -5.58
N ILE A 9 7.29 1.09 -4.55
CA ILE A 9 6.71 0.14 -3.63
C ILE A 9 6.81 0.66 -2.20
N TRP A 10 5.67 0.68 -1.51
CA TRP A 10 5.64 0.92 -0.06
C TRP A 10 5.88 -0.45 0.56
N HIS A 11 7.05 -0.62 1.12
CA HIS A 11 7.60 -1.92 1.47
C HIS A 11 7.80 -2.09 2.97
N ASN A 12 7.47 -3.28 3.46
CA ASN A 12 7.80 -3.70 4.81
C ASN A 12 8.68 -4.95 4.71
N PRO A 13 10.01 -4.83 4.99
CA PRO A 13 10.93 -5.97 4.83
C PRO A 13 10.60 -7.16 5.75
N ARG A 14 9.81 -6.93 6.79
CA ARG A 14 9.43 -7.99 7.73
C ARG A 14 8.18 -8.74 7.29
N CYS A 15 7.50 -8.25 6.25
CA CYS A 15 6.27 -8.86 5.76
C CYS A 15 6.58 -9.78 4.58
N SER A 16 6.18 -11.06 4.67
CA SER A 16 6.45 -12.02 3.61
C SER A 16 5.82 -11.61 2.29
N LYS A 17 4.57 -11.13 2.31
CA LYS A 17 3.89 -10.71 1.08
C LYS A 17 4.61 -9.53 0.44
N SER A 18 5.13 -8.61 1.26
CA SER A 18 5.88 -7.47 0.75
C SER A 18 7.19 -7.92 0.09
N ARG A 19 7.91 -8.84 0.73
CA ARG A 19 9.15 -9.40 0.17
C ARG A 19 8.87 -10.16 -1.12
N GLU A 20 7.82 -10.97 -1.15
CA GLU A 20 7.44 -11.74 -2.33
C GLU A 20 7.10 -10.82 -3.51
N THR A 21 6.35 -9.76 -3.24
CA THR A 21 5.97 -8.80 -4.27
C THR A 21 7.20 -8.08 -4.83
N LYS A 22 8.09 -7.65 -3.95
CA LYS A 22 9.31 -6.97 -4.36
C LYS A 22 10.16 -7.88 -5.25
N LYS A 23 10.35 -9.13 -4.84
CA LYS A 23 11.12 -10.10 -5.62
C LYS A 23 10.46 -10.38 -6.96
N LEU A 24 9.14 -10.54 -6.97
CA LEU A 24 8.41 -10.79 -8.22
C LEU A 24 8.66 -9.69 -9.23
N LEU A 25 8.61 -8.42 -8.80
CA LEU A 25 8.85 -7.30 -9.70
C LEU A 25 10.31 -7.21 -10.13
N GLU A 26 11.23 -7.44 -9.22
CA GLU A 26 12.66 -7.45 -9.56
C GLU A 26 12.98 -8.53 -10.59
N ASP A 27 12.41 -9.73 -10.40
CA ASP A 27 12.62 -10.83 -11.33
C ASP A 27 12.07 -10.52 -12.73
N LYS A 28 11.10 -9.63 -12.81
CA LYS A 28 10.55 -9.21 -14.10
C LYS A 28 11.26 -7.99 -14.69
N GLY A 29 12.34 -7.55 -14.06
CA GLY A 29 13.15 -6.46 -14.57
C GLY A 29 12.60 -5.07 -14.24
N VAL A 30 11.70 -4.97 -13.30
CA VAL A 30 11.16 -3.67 -12.90
C VAL A 30 12.12 -2.97 -11.95
N GLU A 31 12.43 -1.71 -12.26
CA GLU A 31 13.25 -0.89 -11.38
C GLU A 31 12.34 -0.32 -10.29
N LEU A 32 12.66 -0.63 -9.03
CA LEU A 32 11.82 -0.25 -7.90
C LEU A 32 12.41 0.91 -7.11
N ASP A 33 11.57 1.91 -6.85
CA ASP A 33 11.84 2.94 -5.86
C ASP A 33 11.17 2.45 -4.58
N VAL A 34 11.99 2.05 -3.62
CA VAL A 34 11.50 1.42 -2.38
C VAL A 34 11.30 2.47 -1.31
N ARG A 35 10.08 2.60 -0.84
CA ARG A 35 9.78 3.46 0.30
C ARG A 35 9.49 2.56 1.50
N LEU A 36 10.33 2.70 2.53
CA LEU A 36 10.12 1.98 3.79
C LEU A 36 9.14 2.80 4.64
N TYR A 37 7.88 2.61 4.39
CA TYR A 37 6.83 3.49 4.89
C TYR A 37 6.70 3.51 6.42
N LEU A 38 7.25 2.52 7.11
CA LEU A 38 7.26 2.54 8.58
C LEU A 38 8.29 3.50 9.13
N GLU A 39 9.33 3.81 8.35
CA GLU A 39 10.38 4.74 8.73
C GLU A 39 10.20 6.09 8.04
N ASP A 40 9.72 6.07 6.80
CA ASP A 40 9.44 7.25 6.00
C ASP A 40 7.93 7.29 5.76
N ALA A 41 7.20 7.72 6.79
CA ALA A 41 5.75 7.61 6.80
C ALA A 41 5.09 8.53 5.78
N PRO A 42 4.11 8.01 5.03
CA PRO A 42 3.35 8.87 4.12
C PRO A 42 2.49 9.85 4.89
N ASP A 43 2.41 11.07 4.38
CA ASP A 43 1.55 12.10 4.96
C ASP A 43 0.12 11.92 4.44
N ARG A 44 -0.77 12.81 4.86
CA ARG A 44 -2.18 12.74 4.48
C ARG A 44 -2.35 12.78 2.96
N ALA A 45 -1.62 13.69 2.29
CA ALA A 45 -1.72 13.82 0.83
C ALA A 45 -1.26 12.55 0.12
N ALA A 46 -0.19 11.92 0.61
CA ALA A 46 0.31 10.67 0.03
C ALA A 46 -0.70 9.54 0.20
N LEU A 47 -1.37 9.47 1.36
CA LEU A 47 -2.39 8.46 1.59
C LEU A 47 -3.62 8.67 0.71
N GLU A 48 -4.06 9.93 0.56
CA GLU A 48 -5.17 10.25 -0.33
C GLU A 48 -4.84 9.89 -1.77
N GLY A 49 -3.62 10.19 -2.20
CA GLY A 49 -3.14 9.83 -3.53
C GLY A 49 -3.12 8.32 -3.75
N ALA A 50 -2.72 7.57 -2.73
CA ALA A 50 -2.70 6.11 -2.80
C ALA A 50 -4.11 5.55 -2.95
N VAL A 51 -5.06 6.05 -2.18
CA VAL A 51 -6.45 5.62 -2.27
C VAL A 51 -7.01 5.90 -3.67
N GLU A 52 -6.74 7.07 -4.20
CA GLU A 52 -7.17 7.44 -5.54
C GLU A 52 -6.54 6.53 -6.59
N ALA A 53 -5.24 6.28 -6.49
CA ALA A 53 -4.52 5.42 -7.43
C ALA A 53 -5.03 3.98 -7.39
N LEU A 54 -5.45 3.51 -6.21
CA LEU A 54 -6.01 2.18 -6.04
C LEU A 54 -7.45 2.08 -6.60
N GLY A 55 -8.10 3.22 -6.80
CA GLY A 55 -9.51 3.23 -7.17
C GLY A 55 -10.39 2.68 -6.05
N ALA A 56 -10.04 2.98 -4.80
CA ALA A 56 -10.59 2.33 -3.64
C ALA A 56 -11.01 3.36 -2.59
N THR A 57 -11.24 2.92 -1.36
CA THR A 57 -11.57 3.80 -0.24
C THR A 57 -10.48 3.68 0.83
N PRO A 58 -10.41 4.64 1.76
CA PRO A 58 -9.44 4.52 2.86
C PRO A 58 -9.57 3.22 3.63
N ARG A 59 -10.78 2.71 3.78
CA ARG A 59 -11.02 1.44 4.47
C ARG A 59 -10.34 0.27 3.78
N ASP A 60 -10.23 0.32 2.45
CA ASP A 60 -9.56 -0.73 1.69
C ASP A 60 -8.04 -0.72 1.90
N LEU A 61 -7.49 0.44 2.21
CA LEU A 61 -6.06 0.56 2.49
C LEU A 61 -5.74 0.25 3.96
N LEU A 62 -6.74 0.21 4.80
CA LEU A 62 -6.57 -0.06 6.22
C LEU A 62 -6.32 -1.54 6.47
N ARG A 63 -5.30 -1.83 7.26
CA ARG A 63 -5.04 -3.18 7.73
C ARG A 63 -5.94 -3.45 8.95
N ALA A 64 -7.19 -3.79 8.67
CA ALA A 64 -8.22 -3.92 9.71
C ALA A 64 -7.94 -5.02 10.73
N LYS A 65 -7.13 -6.01 10.36
CA LYS A 65 -6.79 -7.12 11.26
C LYS A 65 -5.70 -6.77 12.27
N GLU A 66 -5.07 -5.61 12.11
CA GLU A 66 -4.05 -5.14 13.05
C GLU A 66 -4.70 -4.89 14.41
N ASP A 67 -4.02 -5.32 15.49
CA ASP A 67 -4.56 -5.13 16.85
C ASP A 67 -4.86 -3.67 17.14
N LEU A 68 -3.97 -2.77 16.72
CA LEU A 68 -4.19 -1.34 16.93
C LEU A 68 -5.45 -0.85 16.24
N ALA A 69 -5.75 -1.37 15.05
CA ALA A 69 -6.98 -1.00 14.34
C ALA A 69 -8.20 -1.37 15.17
N LYS A 70 -8.17 -2.54 15.80
CA LYS A 70 -9.27 -2.99 16.65
C LYS A 70 -9.37 -2.15 17.90
N GLU A 71 -8.26 -1.82 18.53
CA GLU A 71 -8.24 -0.97 19.73
C GLU A 71 -8.83 0.40 19.45
N LEU A 72 -8.55 0.96 18.27
CA LEU A 72 -9.06 2.27 17.88
C LEU A 72 -10.47 2.19 17.30
N GLY A 73 -11.03 0.99 17.17
CA GLY A 73 -12.38 0.80 16.64
C GLY A 73 -12.48 1.08 15.14
N LEU A 74 -11.37 1.07 14.43
CA LEU A 74 -11.36 1.42 13.01
C LEU A 74 -12.03 0.38 12.12
N HIS A 75 -12.16 -0.85 12.62
CA HIS A 75 -12.86 -1.91 11.89
C HIS A 75 -14.38 -1.71 11.87
N LYS A 76 -14.90 -0.82 12.70
CA LYS A 76 -16.34 -0.59 12.82
C LYS A 76 -16.86 0.21 11.64
N PRO A 77 -18.08 -0.11 11.14
CA PRO A 77 -18.60 0.57 9.95
C PRO A 77 -18.89 2.06 10.15
N GLY A 78 -19.03 2.51 11.39
CA GLY A 78 -19.32 3.91 11.68
C GLY A 78 -18.14 4.87 11.55
N LYS A 79 -16.94 4.37 11.33
CA LYS A 79 -15.77 5.24 11.19
C LYS A 79 -15.75 5.89 9.81
N SER A 80 -15.49 7.21 9.80
CA SER A 80 -15.42 7.96 8.54
C SER A 80 -14.08 7.76 7.84
N ASP A 81 -14.06 8.10 6.56
CA ASP A 81 -12.83 8.07 5.77
C ASP A 81 -11.75 8.97 6.40
N ASP A 82 -12.14 10.16 6.87
CA ASP A 82 -11.20 11.08 7.51
C ASP A 82 -10.59 10.49 8.77
N GLU A 83 -11.40 9.83 9.58
CA GLU A 83 -10.90 9.19 10.80
C GLU A 83 -9.91 8.08 10.48
N ILE A 84 -10.18 7.30 9.44
CA ILE A 84 -9.30 6.21 9.02
C ILE A 84 -7.98 6.77 8.47
N LEU A 85 -8.06 7.79 7.62
CA LEU A 85 -6.86 8.43 7.07
C LEU A 85 -6.00 9.05 8.18
N ASP A 86 -6.62 9.76 9.12
CA ASP A 86 -5.90 10.37 10.24
C ASP A 86 -5.18 9.31 11.07
N ALA A 87 -5.84 8.18 11.30
CA ALA A 87 -5.24 7.09 12.06
C ALA A 87 -4.02 6.52 11.34
N MET A 88 -4.10 6.35 10.01
CA MET A 88 -2.98 5.83 9.23
C MET A 88 -1.80 6.80 9.19
N VAL A 89 -2.07 8.11 9.19
CA VAL A 89 -1.01 9.12 9.28
C VAL A 89 -0.25 8.98 10.60
N LYS A 90 -0.98 8.81 11.69
CA LYS A 90 -0.38 8.67 13.02
C LYS A 90 0.29 7.33 13.23
N HIS A 91 -0.23 6.29 12.59
CA HIS A 91 0.20 4.91 12.82
C HIS A 91 0.38 4.18 11.49
N PRO A 92 1.54 4.35 10.85
CA PRO A 92 1.79 3.71 9.55
C PRO A 92 1.62 2.19 9.55
N VAL A 93 1.73 1.54 10.71
CA VAL A 93 1.51 0.10 10.82
C VAL A 93 0.10 -0.30 10.38
N LEU A 94 -0.83 0.65 10.36
CA LEU A 94 -2.22 0.42 9.95
C LEU A 94 -2.39 0.37 8.43
N ILE A 95 -1.37 0.72 7.67
CA ILE A 95 -1.44 0.73 6.20
C ILE A 95 -1.24 -0.69 5.67
N GLU A 96 -2.12 -1.11 4.77
CA GLU A 96 -1.97 -2.41 4.10
C GLU A 96 -0.70 -2.41 3.25
N ARG A 97 -0.05 -3.56 3.08
CA ARG A 97 1.22 -3.67 2.40
C ARG A 97 1.35 -4.99 1.65
N PRO A 98 2.14 -4.98 0.60
CA PRO A 98 2.79 -3.83 -0.02
C PRO A 98 1.81 -3.08 -0.90
N VAL A 99 2.09 -1.80 -1.14
CA VAL A 99 1.36 -1.01 -2.14
C VAL A 99 2.35 -0.70 -3.24
N VAL A 100 1.99 -1.00 -4.48
CA VAL A 100 2.84 -0.77 -5.64
C VAL A 100 2.17 0.24 -6.55
N PHE A 101 2.93 1.23 -6.99
CA PHE A 101 2.45 2.32 -7.82
C PHE A 101 3.15 2.32 -9.17
N VAL A 102 2.39 2.44 -10.23
CA VAL A 102 2.90 2.67 -11.59
C VAL A 102 2.11 3.82 -12.18
N GLY A 103 2.77 4.96 -12.38
CA GLY A 103 2.08 6.16 -12.83
C GLY A 103 0.97 6.56 -11.88
N LYS A 104 -0.25 6.64 -12.41
CA LYS A 104 -1.42 7.05 -11.62
C LYS A 104 -2.21 5.88 -11.04
N ARG A 105 -1.71 4.66 -11.22
CA ARG A 105 -2.39 3.46 -10.77
C ARG A 105 -1.61 2.79 -9.66
N ALA A 106 -2.32 2.06 -8.81
CA ALA A 106 -1.70 1.30 -7.74
C ALA A 106 -2.45 0.00 -7.51
N ARG A 107 -1.77 -0.95 -6.89
CA ARG A 107 -2.37 -2.21 -6.44
C ARG A 107 -1.71 -2.64 -5.13
N ILE A 108 -2.48 -3.31 -4.29
CA ILE A 108 -1.95 -3.95 -3.09
C ILE A 108 -1.52 -5.36 -3.49
N GLY A 109 -0.31 -5.76 -3.08
CA GLY A 109 0.26 -7.07 -3.43
C GLY A 109 -0.27 -8.21 -2.57
N ARG A 110 -1.56 -8.42 -2.58
CA ARG A 110 -2.22 -9.49 -1.83
C ARG A 110 -3.32 -10.10 -2.68
N PRO A 111 -3.02 -11.18 -3.40
CA PRO A 111 -1.71 -11.87 -3.48
C PRO A 111 -0.67 -11.04 -4.25
N PRO A 112 0.62 -11.38 -4.12
CA PRO A 112 1.67 -10.61 -4.80
C PRO A 112 1.43 -10.41 -6.30
N GLU A 113 0.92 -11.40 -6.97
CA GLU A 113 0.67 -11.37 -8.42
C GLU A 113 -0.33 -10.28 -8.83
N HIS A 114 -1.12 -9.79 -7.89
CA HIS A 114 -2.10 -8.74 -8.18
C HIS A 114 -1.46 -7.49 -8.77
N VAL A 115 -0.21 -7.21 -8.37
CA VAL A 115 0.50 -6.03 -8.86
C VAL A 115 0.87 -6.13 -10.34
N LEU A 116 0.86 -7.33 -10.92
CA LEU A 116 1.17 -7.50 -12.33
C LEU A 116 0.15 -6.82 -13.23
N GLU A 117 -1.05 -6.57 -12.74
CA GLU A 117 -2.07 -5.83 -13.48
C GLU A 117 -1.60 -4.42 -13.86
N LEU A 118 -0.67 -3.86 -13.10
CA LEU A 118 -0.14 -2.53 -13.38
C LEU A 118 0.73 -2.47 -14.63
N PHE A 119 1.17 -3.61 -15.13
CA PHE A 119 2.09 -3.71 -16.26
C PHE A 119 1.44 -4.30 -17.52
N GLU A 120 0.15 -4.49 -17.48
CA GLU A 120 -0.61 -4.99 -18.63
C GLU A 120 -0.99 -3.88 -19.59
#